data_4853ae737a755570deefc5cda5722b18
#
_entry.id   4853ae737a755570deefc5cda5722b18
#
_cell.length_a   1.000
_cell.length_b   1.000
_cell.length_c   1.000
_cell.angle_alpha   90.00
_cell.angle_beta   90.00
_cell.angle_gamma   90.00
#
_symmetry.space_group_name_H-M   'P 1'
#
loop_
_entity.id
_entity.type
_entity.pdbx_description
1 polymer ?
#
loop_
_entity_poly.entity_id
_entity_poly.type
_entity_poly.pdbx_seq_one_letter_code
_entity_poly.pdbx_strand_id
1 'polypeptide(L)'
;MPERKGRDCCPVQDQKRYSPAKCIGIEKNVIIGEPDPRHVSTSYVERQNLTMRMNMRRFTRLTNAFSRKIENHAAAVALHFQFYNFARPHKSLKNPYPRTPAMAAGVSDHIWTLTEIASLLD
;
A
#
# COMPACT_ATOMS: atom_id res chain seq x y z
N MET A 1 2.76 23.60 -23.55
CA MET A 1 4.01 23.22 -22.87
C MET A 1 4.42 21.85 -23.40
N PRO A 2 5.64 21.63 -23.83
CA PRO A 2 6.05 20.34 -24.36
C PRO A 2 6.06 19.32 -23.22
N GLU A 3 5.33 18.22 -23.42
CA GLU A 3 5.37 17.04 -22.56
C GLU A 3 6.81 16.54 -22.49
N ARG A 4 7.40 16.56 -21.31
CA ARG A 4 8.67 15.88 -21.07
C ARG A 4 8.38 14.37 -21.08
N LYS A 5 8.65 13.74 -22.22
CA LYS A 5 8.72 12.28 -22.31
C LYS A 5 9.70 11.79 -21.24
N GLY A 6 9.18 11.16 -20.20
CA GLY A 6 9.99 10.45 -19.21
C GLY A 6 10.82 9.40 -19.94
N ARG A 7 12.09 9.28 -19.58
CA ARG A 7 12.95 8.23 -20.09
C ARG A 7 12.79 6.99 -19.22
N ASP A 8 12.61 5.84 -19.83
CA ASP A 8 12.51 4.57 -19.12
C ASP A 8 13.70 4.34 -18.21
N CYS A 9 13.43 3.90 -16.97
CA CYS A 9 14.46 3.43 -16.06
C CYS A 9 14.97 2.03 -16.48
N CYS A 10 15.48 1.93 -17.70
CA CYS A 10 16.14 0.72 -18.14
C CYS A 10 17.61 0.76 -17.73
N PRO A 11 18.17 -0.34 -17.20
CA PRO A 11 19.60 -0.41 -16.95
C PRO A 11 20.34 -0.30 -18.28
N VAL A 12 21.31 0.61 -18.34
CA VAL A 12 22.18 0.75 -19.51
C VAL A 12 22.97 -0.54 -19.70
N GLN A 13 22.94 -1.12 -20.90
CA GLN A 13 23.53 -2.44 -21.20
C GLN A 13 25.03 -2.55 -20.98
N ASP A 14 25.74 -1.43 -20.84
CA ASP A 14 27.20 -1.38 -20.65
C ASP A 14 27.68 -1.34 -19.19
N GLN A 15 26.77 -1.56 -18.22
CA GLN A 15 27.17 -1.57 -16.82
C GLN A 15 27.86 -2.88 -16.45
N LYS A 16 29.04 -2.78 -15.80
CA LYS A 16 29.74 -3.92 -15.22
C LYS A 16 28.81 -4.72 -14.31
N ARG A 17 28.93 -6.05 -14.34
CA ARG A 17 28.08 -7.02 -13.63
C ARG A 17 27.76 -6.68 -12.15
N TYR A 18 28.60 -5.91 -11.49
CA TYR A 18 28.49 -5.52 -10.08
C TYR A 18 28.21 -4.03 -9.86
N SER A 19 28.00 -3.26 -10.92
CA SER A 19 27.65 -1.85 -10.77
C SER A 19 26.14 -1.70 -10.50
N PRO A 20 25.71 -0.88 -9.53
CA PRO A 20 24.30 -0.64 -9.31
C PRO A 20 23.67 0.05 -10.53
N ALA A 21 22.45 -0.31 -10.88
CA ALA A 21 21.70 0.34 -11.95
C ALA A 21 21.50 1.82 -11.63
N LYS A 22 21.81 2.68 -12.60
CA LYS A 22 21.60 4.13 -12.48
C LYS A 22 20.24 4.50 -13.05
N CYS A 23 19.38 5.10 -12.24
CA CYS A 23 18.10 5.61 -12.72
C CYS A 23 18.33 6.84 -13.61
N ILE A 24 17.90 6.77 -14.88
CA ILE A 24 18.07 7.83 -15.89
C ILE A 24 16.83 8.73 -15.93
N GLY A 25 15.67 8.23 -15.53
CA GLY A 25 14.42 8.97 -15.53
C GLY A 25 13.27 8.18 -14.88
N ILE A 26 12.15 8.83 -14.71
CA ILE A 26 10.93 8.24 -14.17
C ILE A 26 9.78 8.60 -15.10
N GLU A 27 9.03 7.61 -15.56
CA GLU A 27 7.79 7.80 -16.30
C GLU A 27 6.59 7.54 -15.37
N LYS A 28 5.61 8.43 -15.41
CA LYS A 28 4.38 8.30 -14.63
C LYS A 28 3.21 8.13 -15.58
N ASN A 29 2.65 6.92 -15.63
CA ASN A 29 1.50 6.59 -16.46
C ASN A 29 0.26 6.39 -15.58
N VAL A 30 -0.84 7.04 -15.94
CA VAL A 30 -2.14 6.81 -15.31
C VAL A 30 -2.74 5.55 -15.90
N ILE A 31 -3.05 4.56 -15.07
CA ILE A 31 -3.65 3.29 -15.48
C ILE A 31 -5.18 3.36 -15.36
N ILE A 32 -5.69 3.87 -14.23
CA ILE A 32 -7.12 3.95 -13.94
C ILE A 32 -7.40 5.23 -13.15
N GLY A 33 -8.51 5.92 -13.48
CA GLY A 33 -8.97 7.13 -12.79
C GLY A 33 -8.30 8.41 -13.26
N GLU A 34 -8.60 9.51 -12.57
CA GLU A 34 -8.04 10.83 -12.83
C GLU A 34 -7.30 11.32 -11.57
N PRO A 35 -6.06 10.87 -11.33
CA PRO A 35 -5.29 11.32 -10.18
C PRO A 35 -4.82 12.77 -10.34
N ASP A 36 -4.92 13.57 -9.28
CA ASP A 36 -4.30 14.91 -9.27
C ASP A 36 -2.76 14.77 -9.31
N PRO A 37 -2.09 15.30 -10.33
CA PRO A 37 -0.64 15.20 -10.48
C PRO A 37 0.15 15.76 -9.28
N ARG A 38 -0.44 16.69 -8.52
CA ARG A 38 0.18 17.29 -7.34
C ARG A 38 0.34 16.32 -6.18
N HIS A 39 -0.55 15.32 -6.11
CA HIS A 39 -0.59 14.32 -5.02
C HIS A 39 0.03 12.98 -5.41
N VAL A 40 0.52 12.83 -6.64
CA VAL A 40 1.18 11.60 -7.09
C VAL A 40 2.58 11.50 -6.47
N SER A 41 2.73 10.59 -5.51
CA SER A 41 3.99 10.35 -4.80
C SER A 41 4.16 8.87 -4.44
N THR A 42 5.38 8.36 -4.54
CA THR A 42 5.73 7.00 -4.08
C THR A 42 5.71 6.88 -2.57
N SER A 43 5.78 8.00 -1.84
CA SER A 43 5.83 8.01 -0.37
C SER A 43 4.61 7.35 0.28
N TYR A 44 3.44 7.39 -0.35
CA TYR A 44 2.24 6.72 0.16
C TYR A 44 2.39 5.20 0.14
N VAL A 45 2.92 4.66 -0.96
CA VAL A 45 3.16 3.21 -1.10
C VAL A 45 4.27 2.76 -0.15
N GLU A 46 5.35 3.52 -0.05
CA GLU A 46 6.47 3.22 0.85
C GLU A 46 6.02 3.22 2.31
N ARG A 47 5.21 4.19 2.71
CA ARG A 47 4.62 4.25 4.05
C ARG A 47 3.69 3.08 4.33
N GLN A 48 2.86 2.69 3.36
CA GLN A 48 1.98 1.54 3.49
C GLN A 48 2.77 0.24 3.61
N ASN A 49 3.83 0.07 2.83
CA ASN A 49 4.73 -1.08 2.93
C ASN A 49 5.39 -1.16 4.30
N LEU A 50 5.82 -0.03 4.86
CA LEU A 50 6.35 0.02 6.23
C LEU A 50 5.29 -0.40 7.26
N THR A 51 4.07 0.10 7.13
CA THR A 51 2.94 -0.27 8.01
C THR A 51 2.65 -1.76 7.96
N MET A 52 2.66 -2.35 6.77
CA MET A 52 2.49 -3.80 6.59
C MET A 52 3.60 -4.59 7.27
N ARG A 53 4.87 -4.18 7.12
CA ARG A 53 6.01 -4.84 7.78
C ARG A 53 5.92 -4.77 9.29
N MET A 54 5.46 -3.66 9.83
CA MET A 54 5.32 -3.48 11.28
C MET A 54 4.16 -4.31 11.86
N ASN A 55 3.07 -4.45 11.12
CA ASN A 55 1.85 -5.11 11.61
C ASN A 55 1.77 -6.59 11.25
N MET A 56 2.41 -7.00 10.16
CA MET A 56 2.37 -8.37 9.67
C MET A 56 3.75 -9.04 9.77
N ARG A 57 3.85 -10.03 10.66
CA ARG A 57 5.08 -10.78 10.87
C ARG A 57 5.57 -11.52 9.63
N ARG A 58 4.67 -11.83 8.69
CA ARG A 58 4.99 -12.51 7.42
C ARG A 58 5.94 -11.72 6.52
N PHE A 59 5.99 -10.40 6.66
CA PHE A 59 6.86 -9.50 5.89
C PHE A 59 8.17 -9.15 6.59
N THR A 60 8.40 -9.68 7.79
CA THR A 60 9.68 -9.50 8.48
C THR A 60 10.69 -10.56 8.04
N ARG A 61 11.91 -10.12 7.70
CA ARG A 61 12.95 -11.02 7.18
C ARG A 61 13.54 -11.97 8.22
N LEU A 62 13.34 -11.69 9.51
CA LEU A 62 13.99 -12.39 10.61
C LEU A 62 13.15 -13.52 11.22
N THR A 63 12.02 -13.88 10.62
CA THR A 63 11.11 -14.89 11.15
C THR A 63 10.65 -15.86 10.08
N ASN A 64 10.47 -17.13 10.44
CA ASN A 64 9.93 -18.18 9.55
C ASN A 64 8.39 -18.14 9.45
N ALA A 65 7.79 -16.96 9.53
CA ALA A 65 6.34 -16.76 9.52
C ALA A 65 5.74 -16.56 8.12
N PHE A 66 6.42 -16.95 7.05
CA PHE A 66 5.91 -16.87 5.68
C PHE A 66 4.94 -18.03 5.36
N SER A 67 4.00 -17.75 4.46
CA SER A 67 3.05 -18.75 3.97
C SER A 67 3.64 -19.59 2.85
N ARG A 68 3.45 -20.93 2.93
CA ARG A 68 3.81 -21.84 1.84
C ARG A 68 2.80 -21.79 0.69
N LYS A 69 1.53 -21.52 0.99
CA LYS A 69 0.45 -21.40 0.01
C LYS A 69 0.15 -19.93 -0.28
N ILE A 70 0.03 -19.59 -1.55
CA ILE A 70 -0.22 -18.21 -1.99
C ILE A 70 -1.61 -17.72 -1.56
N GLU A 71 -2.61 -18.62 -1.53
CA GLU A 71 -3.96 -18.29 -1.10
C GLU A 71 -3.98 -17.83 0.38
N ASN A 72 -3.24 -18.53 1.25
CA ASN A 72 -3.13 -18.14 2.66
C ASN A 72 -2.43 -16.80 2.83
N HIS A 73 -1.46 -16.51 1.97
CA HIS A 73 -0.79 -15.22 1.97
C HIS A 73 -1.74 -14.10 1.52
N ALA A 74 -2.46 -14.32 0.43
CA ALA A 74 -3.46 -13.37 -0.08
C ALA A 74 -4.55 -13.08 0.95
N ALA A 75 -5.09 -14.13 1.60
CA ALA A 75 -6.08 -13.99 2.67
C ALA A 75 -5.56 -13.18 3.86
N ALA A 76 -4.31 -13.40 4.27
CA ALA A 76 -3.70 -12.64 5.37
C ALA A 76 -3.52 -11.15 5.02
N VAL A 77 -3.14 -10.84 3.78
CA VAL A 77 -3.03 -9.46 3.28
C VAL A 77 -4.41 -8.79 3.21
N ALA A 78 -5.41 -9.49 2.70
CA ALA A 78 -6.79 -8.99 2.64
C ALA A 78 -7.33 -8.67 4.03
N LEU A 79 -7.15 -9.56 5.00
CA LEU A 79 -7.56 -9.35 6.39
C LEU A 79 -6.85 -8.15 7.03
N HIS A 80 -5.54 -7.98 6.75
CA HIS A 80 -4.79 -6.82 7.22
C HIS A 80 -5.39 -5.51 6.71
N PHE A 81 -5.68 -5.41 5.40
CA PHE A 81 -6.26 -4.20 4.82
C PHE A 81 -7.69 -3.97 5.28
N GLN A 82 -8.47 -5.02 5.48
CA GLN A 82 -9.81 -4.90 6.03
C GLN A 82 -9.77 -4.32 7.45
N PHE A 83 -8.93 -4.86 8.32
CA PHE A 83 -8.71 -4.30 9.66
C PHE A 83 -8.20 -2.85 9.61
N TYR A 84 -7.21 -2.59 8.76
CA TYR A 84 -6.63 -1.25 8.60
C TYR A 84 -7.65 -0.21 8.17
N ASN A 85 -8.53 -0.55 7.23
CA ASN A 85 -9.48 0.39 6.65
C ASN A 85 -10.75 0.54 7.48
N PHE A 86 -11.24 -0.50 8.13
CA PHE A 86 -12.54 -0.51 8.79
C PHE A 86 -12.50 -0.46 10.31
N ALA A 87 -11.51 -1.08 10.93
CA ALA A 87 -11.47 -1.23 12.38
C ALA A 87 -10.47 -0.30 13.07
N ARG A 88 -9.45 0.19 12.35
CA ARG A 88 -8.39 1.00 12.96
C ARG A 88 -8.58 2.48 12.67
N PRO A 89 -8.91 3.32 13.68
CA PRO A 89 -8.94 4.77 13.51
C PRO A 89 -7.53 5.33 13.30
N HIS A 90 -7.40 6.29 12.39
CA HIS A 90 -6.12 6.90 12.03
C HIS A 90 -5.96 8.28 12.68
N LYS A 91 -4.75 8.56 13.18
CA LYS A 91 -4.44 9.85 13.82
C LYS A 91 -4.63 11.05 12.88
N SER A 92 -4.32 10.87 11.60
CA SER A 92 -4.50 11.90 10.57
C SER A 92 -5.97 12.23 10.28
N LEU A 93 -6.88 11.32 10.61
CA LEU A 93 -8.32 11.47 10.40
C LEU A 93 -9.09 11.78 11.69
N LYS A 94 -8.39 12.21 12.76
CA LYS A 94 -8.97 12.41 14.09
C LYS A 94 -9.99 13.54 14.16
N ASN A 95 -9.90 14.54 13.32
CA ASN A 95 -10.82 15.67 13.36
C ASN A 95 -12.01 15.46 12.41
N PRO A 96 -13.28 15.70 12.84
CA PRO A 96 -13.73 16.18 14.16
C PRO A 96 -13.77 15.08 15.24
N TYR A 97 -13.72 13.81 14.89
CA TYR A 97 -13.72 12.66 15.78
C TYR A 97 -12.87 11.54 15.19
N PRO A 98 -12.44 10.55 15.98
CA PRO A 98 -11.66 9.42 15.47
C PRO A 98 -12.40 8.69 14.36
N ARG A 99 -11.80 8.61 13.18
CA ARG A 99 -12.37 7.97 11.98
C ARG A 99 -11.43 6.94 11.40
N THR A 100 -12.03 5.93 10.78
CA THR A 100 -11.29 4.98 9.93
C THR A 100 -11.22 5.50 8.50
N PRO A 101 -10.29 4.99 7.66
CA PRO A 101 -10.27 5.32 6.23
C PRO A 101 -11.59 5.04 5.51
N ALA A 102 -12.29 3.95 5.86
CA ALA A 102 -13.60 3.62 5.29
C ALA A 102 -14.67 4.65 5.63
N MET A 103 -14.67 5.17 6.87
CA MET A 103 -15.55 6.26 7.27
C MET A 103 -15.23 7.57 6.55
N ALA A 104 -13.94 7.87 6.36
CA ALA A 104 -13.52 9.06 5.62
C ALA A 104 -13.90 9.00 4.14
N ALA A 105 -13.94 7.80 3.56
CA ALA A 105 -14.36 7.55 2.18
C ALA A 105 -15.89 7.43 2.02
N GLY A 106 -16.67 7.47 3.11
CA GLY A 106 -18.11 7.31 3.08
C GLY A 106 -18.61 5.88 2.81
N VAL A 107 -17.75 4.89 2.98
CA VAL A 107 -18.06 3.47 2.77
C VAL A 107 -18.66 2.84 4.03
N SER A 108 -18.30 3.35 5.20
CA SER A 108 -18.78 2.88 6.50
C SER A 108 -19.21 4.07 7.36
N ASP A 109 -20.18 3.86 8.22
CA ASP A 109 -20.72 4.85 9.16
C ASP A 109 -20.13 4.72 10.56
N HIS A 110 -19.50 3.60 10.88
CA HIS A 110 -18.96 3.29 12.21
C HIS A 110 -17.60 2.57 12.13
N ILE A 111 -16.94 2.47 13.29
CA ILE A 111 -15.71 1.69 13.45
C ILE A 111 -16.11 0.23 13.65
N TRP A 112 -15.65 -0.64 12.76
CA TRP A 112 -15.96 -2.06 12.82
C TRP A 112 -15.26 -2.75 13.99
N THR A 113 -15.98 -3.65 14.64
CA THR A 113 -15.42 -4.55 15.64
C THR A 113 -14.83 -5.80 15.00
N LEU A 114 -13.95 -6.50 15.72
CA LEU A 114 -13.41 -7.77 15.24
C LEU A 114 -14.50 -8.83 15.05
N THR A 115 -15.56 -8.76 15.85
CA THR A 115 -16.72 -9.66 15.74
C THR A 115 -17.46 -9.45 14.42
N GLU A 116 -17.68 -8.21 14.01
CA GLU A 116 -18.29 -7.88 12.72
C GLU A 116 -17.46 -8.36 11.55
N ILE A 117 -16.11 -8.20 11.62
CA ILE A 117 -15.21 -8.72 10.60
C ILE A 117 -15.30 -10.25 10.51
N ALA A 118 -15.36 -10.94 11.66
CA ALA A 118 -15.47 -12.39 11.70
C ALA A 118 -16.81 -12.90 11.16
N SER A 119 -17.91 -12.17 11.41
CA SER A 119 -19.26 -12.54 10.94
C SER A 119 -19.46 -12.41 9.42
N LEU A 120 -18.52 -11.80 8.70
CA LEU A 120 -18.56 -11.79 7.23
C LEU A 120 -18.27 -13.16 6.61
N LEU A 121 -17.83 -14.13 7.40
CA LEU A 121 -17.51 -15.49 6.95
C LEU A 121 -18.70 -16.46 7.11
N ASP A 122 -19.78 -16.02 7.75
CA ASP A 122 -21.03 -16.77 7.93
C ASP A 122 -22.07 -16.32 6.82
#